data_750a121be29b76c47293135ee8667e7c
#
_entry.id   750a121be29b76c47293135ee8667e7c
#
_cell.length_a   1.000
_cell.length_b   1.000
_cell.length_c   1.000
_cell.angle_alpha   90.00
_cell.angle_beta   90.00
_cell.angle_gamma   90.00
#
_symmetry.space_group_name_H-M   'P 1'
#
loop_
_entity.id
_entity.type
_entity.pdbx_description
1 polymer ?
#
loop_
_entity_poly.entity_id
_entity_poly.type
_entity_poly.pdbx_seq_one_letter_code
_entity_poly.pdbx_strand_id
1 'polypeptide(L)'
;MKKIFYILALGIGLAGCSNNEDESLPTGTFSGERVISVITEVNEPLSRAGYDATNLERFGLMIRNSENAAYNYHKQMVGSGNTWNTSDGQQMLWDTERTPVMMIAYAPYTGEATPDAPLAVNVLTNQSAEANVMASDFLLMKATVDPEQDLTADGKLKISLNHAMSKLIIKLTVNGTEDADMGKLGDMAVNGAVVNGTCDLSAAAPVVVPAPDAAVATVAPYKGTEYCECILPPQTIAEGFSINF
;
A
#
# COMPACT_ATOMS: atom_id res chain seq x y z
N MET A 1 11.15 -62.13 -64.56
CA MET A 1 11.08 -62.47 -63.17
C MET A 1 10.89 -61.12 -62.39
N LYS A 2 9.64 -60.78 -62.02
CA LYS A 2 9.30 -59.55 -61.35
C LYS A 2 9.13 -59.87 -59.90
N LYS A 3 9.97 -59.25 -59.09
CA LYS A 3 9.82 -59.30 -57.60
C LYS A 3 8.95 -58.17 -57.15
N ILE A 4 7.80 -58.53 -56.57
CA ILE A 4 6.83 -57.60 -55.97
C ILE A 4 7.21 -57.49 -54.49
N PHE A 5 7.55 -56.26 -54.05
CA PHE A 5 7.74 -55.92 -52.65
C PHE A 5 6.41 -55.37 -52.10
N TYR A 6 5.83 -56.04 -51.11
CA TYR A 6 4.74 -55.51 -50.30
C TYR A 6 5.31 -54.66 -49.19
N ILE A 7 4.98 -53.39 -49.22
CA ILE A 7 5.25 -52.48 -48.08
C ILE A 7 3.99 -52.49 -47.22
N LEU A 8 4.12 -53.08 -46.03
CA LEU A 8 3.12 -53.02 -44.98
C LEU A 8 3.19 -51.65 -44.30
N ALA A 9 2.27 -50.74 -44.61
CA ALA A 9 2.18 -49.47 -43.91
C ALA A 9 1.44 -49.70 -42.58
N LEU A 10 2.21 -49.65 -41.48
CA LEU A 10 1.66 -49.66 -40.12
C LEU A 10 1.13 -48.26 -39.81
N GLY A 11 -0.17 -48.06 -39.84
CA GLY A 11 -0.83 -46.83 -39.45
C GLY A 11 -0.77 -46.67 -37.92
N ILE A 12 0.11 -45.82 -37.47
CA ILE A 12 0.06 -45.34 -36.09
C ILE A 12 -1.02 -44.25 -36.04
N GLY A 13 -2.18 -44.60 -35.50
CA GLY A 13 -3.21 -43.64 -35.16
C GLY A 13 -2.71 -42.74 -34.01
N LEU A 14 -2.28 -41.53 -34.33
CA LEU A 14 -2.17 -40.47 -33.37
C LEU A 14 -3.56 -40.08 -32.96
N ALA A 15 -4.01 -40.60 -31.82
CA ALA A 15 -5.11 -39.99 -31.09
C ALA A 15 -4.63 -38.57 -30.71
N GLY A 16 -5.01 -37.58 -31.51
CA GLY A 16 -4.90 -36.19 -31.16
C GLY A 16 -5.80 -35.98 -29.94
N CYS A 17 -5.21 -35.84 -28.77
CA CYS A 17 -5.84 -35.10 -27.71
C CYS A 17 -6.05 -33.70 -28.29
N SER A 18 -7.25 -33.42 -28.72
CA SER A 18 -7.74 -32.07 -28.86
C SER A 18 -7.71 -31.45 -27.48
N ASN A 19 -6.59 -30.82 -27.15
CA ASN A 19 -6.63 -29.77 -26.16
C ASN A 19 -7.50 -28.70 -26.78
N ASN A 20 -8.74 -28.68 -26.42
CA ASN A 20 -9.50 -27.44 -26.41
C ASN A 20 -8.74 -26.53 -25.46
N GLU A 21 -7.82 -25.78 -26.02
CA GLU A 21 -7.41 -24.52 -25.46
C GLU A 21 -8.56 -23.56 -25.66
N ASP A 22 -9.64 -23.88 -24.98
CA ASP A 22 -10.70 -22.96 -24.76
C ASP A 22 -10.24 -22.11 -23.56
N GLU A 23 -9.70 -20.92 -23.96
CA GLU A 23 -10.48 -19.78 -23.62
C GLU A 23 -10.30 -19.30 -22.22
N SER A 24 -9.71 -18.15 -22.16
CA SER A 24 -9.72 -17.28 -20.99
C SER A 24 -9.41 -18.05 -19.70
N LEU A 25 -8.14 -18.44 -19.58
CA LEU A 25 -7.60 -18.69 -18.26
C LEU A 25 -7.98 -17.49 -17.41
N PRO A 26 -8.66 -17.68 -16.28
CA PRO A 26 -8.92 -16.60 -15.36
C PRO A 26 -7.60 -15.87 -15.14
N THR A 27 -7.63 -14.54 -15.23
CA THR A 27 -6.52 -13.69 -14.92
C THR A 27 -6.19 -13.91 -13.44
N GLY A 28 -5.31 -14.84 -13.13
CA GLY A 28 -4.98 -15.17 -11.77
C GLY A 28 -4.97 -16.66 -11.48
N THR A 29 -4.01 -17.37 -12.05
CA THR A 29 -3.77 -18.75 -11.67
C THR A 29 -2.72 -18.83 -10.58
N PHE A 30 -2.94 -19.74 -9.61
CA PHE A 30 -1.87 -20.15 -8.72
C PHE A 30 -0.64 -20.55 -9.50
N SER A 31 0.50 -19.96 -9.19
CA SER A 31 1.79 -20.52 -9.56
C SER A 31 2.00 -21.77 -8.70
N GLY A 32 1.59 -22.92 -9.11
CA GLY A 32 1.78 -24.27 -8.54
C GLY A 32 2.15 -24.48 -7.06
N GLU A 33 2.60 -23.47 -6.33
CA GLU A 33 3.14 -23.56 -4.98
C GLU A 33 2.26 -22.94 -3.89
N ARG A 34 1.11 -22.36 -4.23
CA ARG A 34 0.23 -21.67 -3.25
C ARG A 34 0.87 -20.54 -2.44
N VAL A 35 2.10 -20.15 -2.78
CA VAL A 35 2.81 -19.08 -2.07
C VAL A 35 2.23 -17.72 -2.47
N ILE A 36 1.92 -16.90 -1.47
CA ILE A 36 1.48 -15.53 -1.68
C ILE A 36 2.69 -14.67 -2.04
N SER A 37 2.83 -14.38 -3.32
CA SER A 37 3.82 -13.44 -3.83
C SER A 37 3.19 -12.07 -4.03
N VAL A 38 3.90 -11.02 -3.66
CA VAL A 38 3.34 -9.67 -3.59
C VAL A 38 4.09 -8.71 -4.50
N ILE A 39 3.33 -7.84 -5.16
CA ILE A 39 3.83 -6.62 -5.82
C ILE A 39 3.09 -5.43 -5.25
N THR A 40 3.73 -4.27 -5.21
CA THR A 40 3.11 -3.05 -4.69
C THR A 40 3.14 -1.91 -5.68
N GLU A 41 2.13 -1.07 -5.58
CA GLU A 41 2.14 0.29 -6.08
C GLU A 41 1.71 1.23 -4.95
N VAL A 42 2.23 2.44 -4.97
CA VAL A 42 1.77 3.53 -4.12
C VAL A 42 1.11 4.54 -5.04
N ASN A 43 -0.15 4.87 -4.76
CA ASN A 43 -0.84 5.91 -5.49
C ASN A 43 -0.28 7.25 -5.06
N GLU A 44 0.49 7.88 -5.93
CA GLU A 44 1.27 9.07 -5.62
C GLU A 44 0.39 10.28 -5.30
N PRO A 45 0.67 11.00 -4.22
CA PRO A 45 0.17 12.35 -4.04
C PRO A 45 0.86 13.31 -5.02
N LEU A 46 0.23 14.44 -5.30
CA LEU A 46 0.72 15.46 -6.23
C LEU A 46 2.03 16.17 -5.80
N SER A 47 2.71 15.75 -4.71
CA SER A 47 3.94 16.38 -4.19
C SER A 47 4.95 15.35 -3.64
N ARG A 48 6.22 15.76 -3.53
CA ARG A 48 7.39 14.89 -3.42
C ARG A 48 7.73 14.32 -2.03
N ALA A 49 7.18 14.81 -0.92
CA ALA A 49 7.46 14.25 0.40
C ALA A 49 6.35 13.30 0.85
N GLY A 50 6.74 12.21 1.49
CA GLY A 50 5.89 11.08 1.86
C GLY A 50 6.37 9.79 1.22
N TYR A 51 5.61 8.72 1.39
CA TYR A 51 5.89 7.47 0.73
C TYR A 51 5.58 7.55 -0.77
N ASP A 52 6.43 6.89 -1.56
CA ASP A 52 6.21 6.63 -2.98
C ASP A 52 6.65 5.21 -3.34
N ALA A 53 6.51 4.83 -4.61
CA ALA A 53 6.88 3.49 -5.08
C ALA A 53 8.39 3.21 -4.98
N THR A 54 9.24 4.22 -4.81
CA THR A 54 10.71 4.08 -4.79
C THR A 54 11.28 4.03 -3.38
N ASN A 55 10.58 4.63 -2.40
CA ASN A 55 11.06 4.75 -1.03
C ASN A 55 10.31 3.85 -0.02
N LEU A 56 9.25 3.17 -0.44
CA LEU A 56 8.56 2.18 0.37
C LEU A 56 9.41 0.90 0.48
N GLU A 57 10.05 0.69 1.63
CA GLU A 57 10.90 -0.47 1.90
C GLU A 57 10.23 -1.50 2.81
N ARG A 58 9.17 -1.13 3.51
CA ARG A 58 8.48 -1.96 4.51
C ARG A 58 7.01 -1.58 4.60
N PHE A 59 6.17 -2.58 4.77
CA PHE A 59 4.75 -2.38 5.11
C PHE A 59 4.21 -3.57 5.90
N GLY A 60 3.06 -3.40 6.55
CA GLY A 60 2.32 -4.46 7.21
C GLY A 60 1.32 -5.09 6.25
N LEU A 61 1.25 -6.41 6.24
CA LEU A 61 0.24 -7.16 5.50
C LEU A 61 -0.51 -8.08 6.46
N MET A 62 -1.81 -7.86 6.55
CA MET A 62 -2.74 -8.74 7.24
C MET A 62 -3.60 -9.46 6.22
N ILE A 63 -3.75 -10.77 6.40
CA ILE A 63 -4.67 -11.60 5.62
C ILE A 63 -5.56 -12.35 6.61
N ARG A 64 -6.86 -12.28 6.40
CA ARG A 64 -7.88 -12.99 7.18
C ARG A 64 -8.67 -13.91 6.27
N ASN A 65 -8.50 -15.21 6.51
CA ASN A 65 -9.34 -16.25 5.95
C ASN A 65 -10.45 -16.56 6.96
N SER A 66 -11.70 -16.31 6.60
CA SER A 66 -12.85 -16.55 7.47
C SER A 66 -13.19 -18.03 7.64
N GLU A 67 -12.75 -18.88 6.72
CA GLU A 67 -13.03 -20.31 6.72
C GLU A 67 -11.94 -21.11 7.44
N ASN A 68 -10.68 -20.62 7.40
CA ASN A 68 -9.55 -21.34 7.98
C ASN A 68 -8.54 -20.40 8.64
N ALA A 69 -8.61 -20.27 9.95
CA ALA A 69 -7.75 -19.38 10.73
C ALA A 69 -6.25 -19.75 10.68
N ALA A 70 -5.89 -20.97 10.26
CA ALA A 70 -4.49 -21.37 10.08
C ALA A 70 -3.80 -20.58 8.95
N TYR A 71 -4.58 -19.98 8.05
CA TYR A 71 -4.13 -19.13 6.95
C TYR A 71 -4.34 -17.63 7.22
N ASN A 72 -4.47 -17.26 8.49
CA ASN A 72 -4.44 -15.87 8.92
C ASN A 72 -2.99 -15.42 9.11
N TYR A 73 -2.67 -14.26 8.58
CA TYR A 73 -1.32 -13.70 8.65
C TYR A 73 -1.35 -12.26 9.13
N HIS A 74 -0.33 -11.88 9.88
CA HIS A 74 0.07 -10.50 10.11
C HIS A 74 1.59 -10.46 10.01
N LYS A 75 2.10 -9.96 8.91
CA LYS A 75 3.53 -10.00 8.57
C LYS A 75 4.04 -8.61 8.23
N GLN A 76 5.27 -8.33 8.65
CA GLN A 76 6.03 -7.23 8.07
C GLN A 76 6.62 -7.70 6.75
N MET A 77 6.28 -7.00 5.70
CA MET A 77 6.86 -7.17 4.38
C MET A 77 8.08 -6.26 4.23
N VAL A 78 9.16 -6.78 3.67
CA VAL A 78 10.41 -6.05 3.39
C VAL A 78 10.81 -6.28 1.94
N GLY A 79 11.22 -5.21 1.27
CA GLY A 79 11.58 -5.26 -0.15
C GLY A 79 11.28 -3.95 -0.87
N SER A 80 11.06 -4.04 -2.17
CA SER A 80 10.68 -2.88 -2.99
C SER A 80 10.01 -3.32 -4.30
N GLY A 81 9.08 -2.51 -4.77
CA GLY A 81 8.45 -2.66 -6.09
C GLY A 81 7.82 -4.03 -6.31
N ASN A 82 8.48 -4.87 -7.06
CA ASN A 82 7.97 -6.19 -7.47
C ASN A 82 8.54 -7.37 -6.67
N THR A 83 9.35 -7.11 -5.64
CA THR A 83 10.00 -8.16 -4.86
C THR A 83 9.84 -7.90 -3.36
N TRP A 84 8.93 -8.63 -2.75
CA TRP A 84 8.62 -8.53 -1.33
C TRP A 84 8.75 -9.88 -0.63
N ASN A 85 9.35 -9.87 0.54
CA ASN A 85 9.49 -11.04 1.40
C ASN A 85 8.95 -10.70 2.79
N THR A 86 8.57 -11.71 3.54
CA THR A 86 8.28 -11.53 4.96
C THR A 86 9.60 -11.31 5.71
N SER A 87 9.61 -10.41 6.69
CA SER A 87 10.82 -10.09 7.47
C SER A 87 11.34 -11.26 8.30
N ASP A 88 10.49 -12.23 8.61
CA ASP A 88 10.83 -13.46 9.33
C ASP A 88 11.22 -14.64 8.41
N GLY A 89 11.19 -14.44 7.11
CA GLY A 89 11.51 -15.45 6.10
C GLY A 89 10.48 -16.57 5.96
N GLN A 90 9.34 -16.49 6.66
CA GLN A 90 8.29 -17.49 6.57
C GLN A 90 7.32 -17.17 5.43
N GLN A 91 7.05 -18.16 4.60
CA GLN A 91 6.10 -18.01 3.50
C GLN A 91 4.67 -17.91 4.00
N MET A 92 3.88 -17.06 3.37
CA MET A 92 2.42 -17.05 3.46
C MET A 92 1.86 -17.91 2.33
N LEU A 93 0.83 -18.68 2.62
CA LEU A 93 0.21 -19.58 1.65
C LEU A 93 -1.28 -19.27 1.51
N TRP A 94 -1.80 -19.45 0.31
CA TRP A 94 -3.24 -19.52 0.10
C TRP A 94 -3.79 -20.82 0.66
N ASP A 95 -4.95 -20.79 1.30
CA ASP A 95 -5.67 -22.01 1.73
C ASP A 95 -6.18 -22.77 0.50
N THR A 96 -6.97 -22.09 -0.32
CA THR A 96 -7.51 -22.59 -1.59
C THR A 96 -7.46 -21.52 -2.66
N GLU A 97 -7.69 -21.92 -3.91
CA GLU A 97 -7.83 -21.00 -5.05
C GLU A 97 -9.10 -20.16 -5.00
N ARG A 98 -10.09 -20.59 -4.25
CA ARG A 98 -11.47 -20.11 -4.34
C ARG A 98 -11.99 -19.50 -3.06
N THR A 99 -11.19 -19.45 -2.02
CA THR A 99 -11.60 -18.85 -0.76
C THR A 99 -11.17 -17.37 -0.74
N PRO A 100 -12.12 -16.43 -0.90
CA PRO A 100 -11.80 -15.02 -0.76
C PRO A 100 -11.31 -14.70 0.64
N VAL A 101 -10.32 -13.83 0.73
CA VAL A 101 -9.74 -13.40 2.00
C VAL A 101 -9.87 -11.89 2.16
N MET A 102 -10.09 -11.44 3.39
CA MET A 102 -9.96 -10.02 3.71
C MET A 102 -8.49 -9.68 3.88
N MET A 103 -8.06 -8.62 3.22
CA MET A 103 -6.69 -8.14 3.24
C MET A 103 -6.64 -6.69 3.71
N ILE A 104 -5.66 -6.39 4.58
CA ILE A 104 -5.28 -5.02 4.96
C ILE A 104 -3.77 -4.89 4.77
N ALA A 105 -3.36 -3.91 3.97
CA ALA A 105 -1.98 -3.50 3.84
C ALA A 105 -1.81 -2.07 4.33
N TYR A 106 -0.75 -1.77 5.09
CA TYR A 106 -0.54 -0.46 5.70
C TYR A 106 0.93 -0.16 5.93
N ALA A 107 1.31 1.10 5.86
CA ALA A 107 2.64 1.59 6.21
C ALA A 107 2.55 2.91 7.01
N PRO A 108 3.42 3.11 8.00
CA PRO A 108 4.50 2.24 8.47
C PRO A 108 3.99 0.99 9.19
N TYR A 109 4.79 -0.07 9.19
CA TYR A 109 4.46 -1.30 9.92
C TYR A 109 4.49 -1.10 11.43
N THR A 110 3.51 -1.64 12.12
CA THR A 110 3.52 -1.88 13.56
C THR A 110 2.98 -3.28 13.88
N GLY A 111 3.62 -3.98 14.81
CA GLY A 111 3.15 -5.29 15.26
C GLY A 111 1.88 -5.23 16.12
N GLU A 112 1.50 -4.05 16.58
CA GLU A 112 0.34 -3.83 17.44
C GLU A 112 -0.98 -3.70 16.66
N ALA A 113 -0.91 -3.46 15.34
CA ALA A 113 -2.10 -3.36 14.52
C ALA A 113 -2.87 -4.67 14.49
N THR A 114 -4.19 -4.58 14.61
CA THR A 114 -5.11 -5.72 14.47
C THR A 114 -6.26 -5.33 13.54
N PRO A 115 -6.81 -6.27 12.76
CA PRO A 115 -7.89 -5.95 11.83
C PRO A 115 -9.23 -5.67 12.52
N ASP A 116 -9.32 -5.92 13.83
CA ASP A 116 -10.56 -5.85 14.61
C ASP A 116 -10.59 -4.68 15.59
N ALA A 117 -9.57 -3.81 15.59
CA ALA A 117 -9.46 -2.68 16.51
C ALA A 117 -8.90 -1.44 15.81
N PRO A 118 -9.21 -0.23 16.36
CA PRO A 118 -8.61 1.01 15.91
C PRO A 118 -7.09 1.01 16.11
N LEU A 119 -6.37 1.50 15.09
CA LEU A 119 -4.94 1.72 15.10
C LEU A 119 -4.65 3.21 15.36
N ALA A 120 -3.76 3.51 16.31
CA ALA A 120 -3.26 4.86 16.49
C ALA A 120 -2.35 5.26 15.31
N VAL A 121 -2.63 6.41 14.71
CA VAL A 121 -1.90 6.98 13.58
C VAL A 121 -1.50 8.40 13.95
N ASN A 122 -0.26 8.57 14.39
CA ASN A 122 0.22 9.85 14.90
C ASN A 122 1.28 10.43 13.96
N VAL A 123 1.29 11.75 13.80
CA VAL A 123 2.32 12.45 13.06
C VAL A 123 3.35 13.07 14.01
N LEU A 124 4.56 13.25 13.52
CA LEU A 124 5.61 13.95 14.23
C LEU A 124 5.32 15.46 14.24
N THR A 125 5.53 16.11 15.38
CA THR A 125 5.44 17.58 15.47
C THR A 125 6.62 18.27 14.79
N ASN A 126 7.79 17.64 14.79
CA ASN A 126 8.93 18.11 14.02
C ASN A 126 9.00 17.37 12.69
N GLN A 127 8.53 18.00 11.64
CA GLN A 127 8.61 17.50 10.26
C GLN A 127 9.60 18.32 9.42
N SER A 128 10.56 18.99 10.02
CA SER A 128 11.54 19.84 9.31
C SER A 128 12.52 19.05 8.42
N ALA A 129 12.59 17.73 8.57
CA ALA A 129 13.34 16.83 7.72
C ALA A 129 12.39 15.96 6.87
N GLU A 130 12.76 15.67 5.62
CA GLU A 130 11.98 14.83 4.71
C GLU A 130 11.66 13.46 5.29
N ALA A 131 12.62 12.83 5.97
CA ALA A 131 12.41 11.56 6.68
C ALA A 131 11.30 11.64 7.76
N ASN A 132 11.12 12.79 8.39
CA ASN A 132 10.08 12.98 9.40
C ASN A 132 8.70 13.22 8.74
N VAL A 133 8.65 13.84 7.58
CA VAL A 133 7.43 13.91 6.75
C VAL A 133 7.00 12.51 6.35
N MET A 134 7.95 11.72 5.82
CA MET A 134 7.69 10.33 5.45
C MET A 134 7.23 9.48 6.65
N ALA A 135 7.87 9.64 7.82
CA ALA A 135 7.47 8.94 9.04
C ALA A 135 6.09 9.36 9.60
N SER A 136 5.58 10.51 9.16
CA SER A 136 4.25 11.02 9.51
C SER A 136 3.16 10.60 8.50
N ASP A 137 3.54 10.00 7.40
CA ASP A 137 2.59 9.52 6.40
C ASP A 137 2.03 8.15 6.79
N PHE A 138 0.80 7.90 6.38
CA PHE A 138 0.14 6.62 6.60
C PHE A 138 -0.51 6.14 5.31
N LEU A 139 -0.02 5.01 4.83
CA LEU A 139 -0.58 4.33 3.67
C LEU A 139 -1.53 3.22 4.10
N LEU A 140 -2.60 3.04 3.35
CA LEU A 140 -3.62 2.04 3.68
C LEU A 140 -4.25 1.47 2.41
N MET A 141 -4.50 0.16 2.44
CA MET A 141 -5.38 -0.56 1.54
C MET A 141 -6.18 -1.59 2.35
N LYS A 142 -7.48 -1.67 2.11
CA LYS A 142 -8.32 -2.77 2.58
C LYS A 142 -9.16 -3.28 1.44
N ALA A 143 -9.14 -4.58 1.19
CA ALA A 143 -9.90 -5.23 0.13
C ALA A 143 -10.26 -6.67 0.51
N THR A 144 -11.29 -7.20 -0.12
CA THR A 144 -11.48 -8.64 -0.25
C THR A 144 -10.78 -9.07 -1.53
N VAL A 145 -9.97 -10.11 -1.46
CA VAL A 145 -9.21 -10.66 -2.58
C VAL A 145 -9.71 -12.07 -2.85
N ASP A 146 -10.15 -12.30 -4.07
CA ASP A 146 -10.46 -13.62 -4.61
C ASP A 146 -9.23 -14.12 -5.38
N PRO A 147 -8.51 -15.15 -4.90
CA PRO A 147 -7.29 -15.59 -5.56
C PRO A 147 -7.51 -16.10 -6.99
N GLU A 148 -8.72 -16.55 -7.34
CA GLU A 148 -9.05 -17.00 -8.70
C GLU A 148 -9.18 -15.82 -9.68
N GLN A 149 -9.51 -14.61 -9.20
CA GLN A 149 -9.87 -13.48 -10.05
C GLN A 149 -8.93 -12.27 -9.94
N ASP A 150 -8.36 -12.05 -8.73
CA ASP A 150 -7.71 -10.78 -8.41
C ASP A 150 -6.17 -10.83 -8.46
N LEU A 151 -5.58 -12.00 -8.73
CA LEU A 151 -4.15 -12.09 -8.91
C LEU A 151 -3.75 -11.59 -10.30
N THR A 152 -2.51 -11.15 -10.45
CA THR A 152 -1.93 -10.79 -11.75
C THR A 152 -1.76 -12.03 -12.63
N ALA A 153 -1.52 -11.85 -13.93
CA ALA A 153 -1.34 -12.97 -14.86
C ALA A 153 -0.16 -13.90 -14.49
N ASP A 154 0.82 -13.41 -13.71
CA ASP A 154 1.94 -14.18 -13.16
C ASP A 154 1.66 -14.66 -11.71
N GLY A 155 0.41 -14.64 -11.28
CA GLY A 155 -0.05 -15.21 -10.00
C GLY A 155 0.31 -14.39 -8.77
N LYS A 156 0.63 -13.10 -8.91
CA LYS A 156 1.00 -12.25 -7.80
C LYS A 156 -0.16 -11.43 -7.27
N LEU A 157 -0.15 -11.21 -5.98
CA LEU A 157 -1.07 -10.30 -5.30
C LEU A 157 -0.62 -8.86 -5.51
N LYS A 158 -1.46 -8.04 -6.15
CA LYS A 158 -1.21 -6.61 -6.33
C LYS A 158 -1.80 -5.82 -5.16
N ILE A 159 -0.95 -5.06 -4.49
CA ILE A 159 -1.31 -4.19 -3.37
C ILE A 159 -1.17 -2.73 -3.81
N SER A 160 -2.29 -2.03 -3.89
CA SER A 160 -2.35 -0.60 -4.24
C SER A 160 -2.55 0.23 -2.98
N LEU A 161 -1.47 0.75 -2.42
CA LEU A 161 -1.47 1.55 -1.21
C LEU A 161 -1.88 3.01 -1.50
N ASN A 162 -2.78 3.54 -0.69
CA ASN A 162 -3.26 4.91 -0.79
C ASN A 162 -2.84 5.72 0.43
N HIS A 163 -2.48 6.99 0.23
CA HIS A 163 -2.26 7.92 1.33
C HIS A 163 -3.57 8.16 2.08
N ALA A 164 -3.57 7.92 3.37
CA ALA A 164 -4.72 8.11 4.25
C ALA A 164 -4.62 9.37 5.11
N MET A 165 -3.52 10.13 4.97
CA MET A 165 -3.28 11.38 5.66
C MET A 165 -3.56 12.58 4.76
N SER A 166 -3.71 13.75 5.37
CA SER A 166 -3.78 15.03 4.66
C SER A 166 -2.41 15.67 4.57
N LYS A 167 -2.06 16.19 3.39
CA LYS A 167 -0.86 16.99 3.19
C LYS A 167 -1.22 18.46 3.12
N LEU A 168 -0.62 19.27 3.99
CA LEU A 168 -0.69 20.72 3.96
C LEU A 168 0.52 21.24 3.17
N ILE A 169 0.26 21.95 2.07
CA ILE A 169 1.26 22.63 1.27
C ILE A 169 1.08 24.14 1.46
N ILE A 170 2.16 24.81 1.84
CA ILE A 170 2.20 26.25 2.11
C ILE A 170 3.12 26.88 1.05
N LYS A 171 2.53 27.58 0.10
CA LYS A 171 3.25 28.35 -0.90
C LYS A 171 3.10 29.84 -0.59
N LEU A 172 4.20 30.56 -0.52
CA LEU A 172 4.21 31.99 -0.25
C LEU A 172 4.57 32.76 -1.53
N THR A 173 3.90 33.87 -1.75
CA THR A 173 4.18 34.77 -2.86
C THR A 173 4.50 36.17 -2.34
N VAL A 174 5.40 36.87 -2.99
CA VAL A 174 5.73 38.26 -2.71
C VAL A 174 4.94 39.16 -3.65
N ASN A 175 4.27 40.16 -3.08
CA ASN A 175 3.44 41.10 -3.86
C ASN A 175 2.36 40.44 -4.74
N GLY A 176 1.99 39.19 -4.42
CA GLY A 176 0.94 38.43 -5.11
C GLY A 176 1.30 37.86 -6.48
N THR A 177 2.50 38.07 -6.99
CA THR A 177 2.92 37.65 -8.33
C THR A 177 4.24 36.89 -8.38
N GLU A 178 5.10 37.06 -7.39
CA GLU A 178 6.41 36.42 -7.34
C GLU A 178 6.47 35.39 -6.22
N ASP A 179 7.10 34.24 -6.48
CA ASP A 179 7.33 33.22 -5.44
C ASP A 179 8.34 33.75 -4.43
N ALA A 180 8.06 33.49 -3.15
CA ALA A 180 8.98 33.87 -2.07
C ALA A 180 10.25 33.03 -2.16
N ASP A 181 11.41 33.66 -1.90
CA ASP A 181 12.65 32.94 -1.69
C ASP A 181 12.59 32.23 -0.33
N MET A 182 12.24 30.95 -0.35
CA MET A 182 12.07 30.11 0.85
C MET A 182 13.34 30.05 1.69
N GLY A 183 14.52 30.23 1.07
CA GLY A 183 15.81 30.27 1.77
C GLY A 183 15.97 31.45 2.72
N LYS A 184 15.22 32.55 2.48
CA LYS A 184 15.26 33.77 3.32
C LYS A 184 14.22 33.80 4.42
N LEU A 185 13.28 32.85 4.44
CA LEU A 185 12.30 32.76 5.50
C LEU A 185 12.94 32.16 6.76
N GLY A 186 12.46 32.60 7.91
CA GLY A 186 12.78 32.01 9.20
C GLY A 186 12.19 30.60 9.36
N ASP A 187 12.15 30.13 10.59
CA ASP A 187 11.48 28.88 10.92
C ASP A 187 9.96 29.05 10.77
N MET A 188 9.36 28.10 10.09
CA MET A 188 7.91 28.09 9.91
C MET A 188 7.26 27.20 10.96
N ALA A 189 6.08 27.61 11.43
CA ALA A 189 5.29 26.87 12.40
C ALA A 189 3.82 26.83 11.99
N VAL A 190 3.22 25.65 12.02
CA VAL A 190 1.77 25.41 11.87
C VAL A 190 1.20 25.16 13.25
N ASN A 191 0.43 26.10 13.78
CA ASN A 191 -0.13 26.05 15.12
C ASN A 191 -1.58 25.59 15.08
N GLY A 192 -2.04 24.96 16.17
CA GLY A 192 -3.44 24.53 16.31
C GLY A 192 -3.79 23.30 15.49
N ALA A 193 -2.79 22.53 15.05
CA ALA A 193 -3.01 21.30 14.30
C ALA A 193 -3.20 20.10 15.24
N VAL A 194 -4.17 19.23 14.97
CA VAL A 194 -4.26 17.93 15.62
C VAL A 194 -3.21 17.01 15.01
N VAL A 195 -2.45 16.34 15.86
CA VAL A 195 -1.33 15.47 15.45
C VAL A 195 -1.57 13.99 15.76
N ASN A 196 -2.58 13.69 16.56
CA ASN A 196 -2.95 12.33 16.94
C ASN A 196 -4.21 11.92 16.19
N GLY A 197 -4.10 10.86 15.42
CA GLY A 197 -5.19 10.25 14.65
C GLY A 197 -5.43 8.81 15.07
N THR A 198 -6.54 8.27 14.61
CA THR A 198 -6.90 6.88 14.73
C THR A 198 -7.53 6.37 13.44
N CYS A 199 -7.28 5.12 13.10
CA CYS A 199 -7.86 4.44 11.95
C CYS A 199 -8.53 3.15 12.43
N ASP A 200 -9.85 3.06 12.28
CA ASP A 200 -10.58 1.83 12.60
C ASP A 200 -10.44 0.82 11.46
N LEU A 201 -9.52 -0.13 11.63
CA LEU A 201 -9.26 -1.17 10.63
C LEU A 201 -10.41 -2.17 10.51
N SER A 202 -11.34 -2.23 11.46
CA SER A 202 -12.54 -3.07 11.37
C SER A 202 -13.58 -2.52 10.40
N ALA A 203 -13.61 -1.20 10.19
CA ALA A 203 -14.55 -0.54 9.29
C ALA A 203 -14.45 -1.09 7.86
N ALA A 204 -15.57 -1.13 7.14
CA ALA A 204 -15.60 -1.60 5.74
C ALA A 204 -14.70 -0.75 4.82
N ALA A 205 -14.65 0.57 5.06
CA ALA A 205 -13.77 1.52 4.40
C ALA A 205 -13.03 2.32 5.50
N PRO A 206 -11.88 1.84 5.98
CA PRO A 206 -11.15 2.51 7.05
C PRO A 206 -10.59 3.85 6.57
N VAL A 207 -10.73 4.85 7.42
CA VAL A 207 -10.20 6.20 7.23
C VAL A 207 -9.51 6.66 8.50
N VAL A 208 -8.52 7.54 8.37
CA VAL A 208 -7.92 8.22 9.51
C VAL A 208 -8.80 9.39 9.94
N VAL A 209 -9.07 9.47 11.24
CA VAL A 209 -9.76 10.60 11.86
C VAL A 209 -8.95 11.12 13.05
N PRO A 210 -9.15 12.36 13.50
CA PRO A 210 -8.57 12.83 14.77
C PRO A 210 -8.92 11.86 15.90
N ALA A 211 -7.94 11.56 16.75
CA ALA A 211 -8.21 10.76 17.93
C ALA A 211 -9.19 11.50 18.87
N PRO A 212 -10.07 10.77 19.60
CA PRO A 212 -10.92 11.39 20.60
C PRO A 212 -10.08 12.21 21.58
N ASP A 213 -10.52 13.43 21.88
CA ASP A 213 -9.85 14.35 22.83
C ASP A 213 -8.39 14.69 22.48
N ALA A 214 -8.02 14.57 21.20
CA ALA A 214 -6.67 14.90 20.75
C ALA A 214 -6.37 16.39 20.98
N ALA A 215 -5.28 16.64 21.67
CA ALA A 215 -4.77 18.00 21.87
C ALA A 215 -4.19 18.55 20.56
N VAL A 216 -4.32 19.87 20.39
CA VAL A 216 -3.66 20.58 19.29
C VAL A 216 -2.18 20.81 19.62
N ALA A 217 -1.35 20.84 18.59
CA ALA A 217 0.09 21.04 18.69
C ALA A 217 0.59 22.05 17.66
N THR A 218 1.85 22.44 17.81
CA THR A 218 2.60 23.17 16.79
C THR A 218 3.44 22.17 16.00
N VAL A 219 3.33 22.21 14.67
CA VAL A 219 4.11 21.40 13.77
C VAL A 219 5.13 22.28 13.04
N ALA A 220 6.41 21.87 13.06
CA ALA A 220 7.46 22.46 12.24
C ALA A 220 7.45 21.74 10.86
N PRO A 221 7.02 22.38 9.76
CA PRO A 221 6.92 21.75 8.46
C PRO A 221 8.29 21.58 7.80
N TYR A 222 8.37 20.67 6.83
CA TYR A 222 9.50 20.59 5.92
C TYR A 222 9.54 21.83 5.03
N LYS A 223 10.73 22.42 4.90
CA LYS A 223 10.97 23.59 4.07
C LYS A 223 11.69 23.15 2.79
N GLY A 224 10.94 23.05 1.71
CA GLY A 224 11.46 22.83 0.37
C GLY A 224 11.96 24.12 -0.28
N THR A 225 12.30 24.06 -1.55
CA THR A 225 12.78 25.22 -2.32
C THR A 225 11.65 26.16 -2.76
N GLU A 226 10.46 25.64 -3.02
CA GLU A 226 9.31 26.39 -3.56
C GLU A 226 8.14 26.52 -2.58
N TYR A 227 8.06 25.61 -1.61
CA TYR A 227 6.96 25.53 -0.63
C TYR A 227 7.42 24.86 0.64
N CYS A 228 6.64 25.04 1.69
CA CYS A 228 6.73 24.20 2.90
C CYS A 228 5.59 23.18 2.90
N GLU A 229 5.80 22.02 3.51
CA GLU A 229 4.78 21.00 3.62
C GLU A 229 4.83 20.25 4.94
N CYS A 230 3.70 19.75 5.37
CA CYS A 230 3.60 18.79 6.47
C CYS A 230 2.42 17.83 6.26
N ILE A 231 2.51 16.68 6.90
CA ILE A 231 1.47 15.66 6.96
C ILE A 231 0.69 15.81 8.26
N LEU A 232 -0.62 15.75 8.18
CA LEU A 232 -1.53 15.85 9.31
C LEU A 232 -2.64 14.80 9.18
N PRO A 233 -3.23 14.30 10.29
CA PRO A 233 -4.48 13.57 10.19
C PRO A 233 -5.54 14.42 9.47
N PRO A 234 -6.42 13.83 8.64
CA PRO A 234 -7.54 14.55 8.06
C PRO A 234 -8.37 15.21 9.16
N GLN A 235 -8.49 16.53 9.11
CA GLN A 235 -9.13 17.31 10.17
C GLN A 235 -9.81 18.54 9.62
N THR A 236 -10.83 19.02 10.33
CA THR A 236 -11.40 20.36 10.09
C THR A 236 -10.52 21.40 10.73
N ILE A 237 -10.19 22.46 10.01
CA ILE A 237 -9.44 23.60 10.53
C ILE A 237 -10.32 24.31 11.56
N ALA A 238 -9.85 24.36 12.80
CA ALA A 238 -10.51 24.97 13.93
C ALA A 238 -10.08 26.42 14.15
N GLU A 239 -10.81 27.13 15.00
CA GLU A 239 -10.37 28.43 15.50
C GLU A 239 -9.02 28.30 16.23
N GLY A 240 -8.10 29.23 15.98
CA GLY A 240 -6.73 29.17 16.51
C GLY A 240 -5.70 28.49 15.62
N PHE A 241 -6.11 27.88 14.51
CA PHE A 241 -5.15 27.44 13.51
C PHE A 241 -4.45 28.64 12.86
N SER A 242 -3.13 28.63 12.85
CA SER A 242 -2.32 29.71 12.25
C SER A 242 -0.99 29.21 11.72
N ILE A 243 -0.46 29.94 10.75
CA ILE A 243 0.85 29.68 10.16
C ILE A 243 1.73 30.89 10.45
N ASN A 244 2.85 30.67 11.12
CA ASN A 244 3.87 31.68 11.43
C ASN A 244 5.11 31.39 10.59
N PHE A 245 5.78 32.45 10.14
CA PHE A 245 7.03 32.39 9.34
C PHE A 245 7.90 33.64 9.52
#